data_26a0ff1c455a6682f5541e55e1a5b78f
#
_entry.id   26a0ff1c455a6682f5541e55e1a5b78f
#
_cell.length_a   1.000
_cell.length_b   1.000
_cell.length_c   1.000
_cell.angle_alpha   90.00
_cell.angle_beta   90.00
_cell.angle_gamma   90.00
#
_symmetry.space_group_name_H-M   'P 1'
#
loop_
_entity.id
_entity.type
_entity.pdbx_description
1 polymer ?
#
loop_
_entity_poly.entity_id
_entity_poly.type
_entity_poly.pdbx_seq_one_letter_code
_entity_poly.pdbx_strand_id
1 'polypeptide(L)'
;LAHLVPEAAKSPPIWKFCLLMVALVLLIVAAARPQFGQKEKTIKRQGIEVMVALDISNSMLAEDVAPNRLERAKQMLSKMIDNMIDDKVGLVIFAGDAFTQLPITCDYVSAKMFLNTITPNLISTQGTAIGAALQTAITSFGTQETTIGRAIILITDGENHEDDAIAAAKKAQELGIRVFVIGIGKPEGSPIPKPGTNDYFKDRSGQVVVSRLNEEMCQEIAGA
;
A
#
# COMPACT_ATOMS: atom_id res chain seq x y z
N LEU A 1 -63.46 -71.87 17.56
CA LEU A 1 -63.15 -70.74 16.65
C LEU A 1 -63.24 -69.38 17.34
N ALA A 2 -63.30 -69.34 18.71
CA ALA A 2 -63.45 -68.09 19.46
C ALA A 2 -62.14 -67.55 20.11
N HIS A 3 -60.99 -68.06 19.72
CA HIS A 3 -59.70 -67.66 20.36
C HIS A 3 -58.65 -66.98 19.47
N LEU A 4 -59.10 -66.38 18.38
CA LEU A 4 -58.18 -65.72 17.45
C LEU A 4 -58.51 -64.26 17.18
N VAL A 5 -59.19 -63.56 18.10
CA VAL A 5 -59.31 -62.13 18.04
C VAL A 5 -58.34 -61.58 19.07
N PRO A 6 -57.22 -60.97 18.65
CA PRO A 6 -56.39 -60.24 19.60
C PRO A 6 -57.24 -59.12 20.17
N GLU A 7 -57.26 -58.98 21.50
CA GLU A 7 -57.92 -57.86 22.18
C GLU A 7 -57.55 -56.57 21.49
N ALA A 8 -58.58 -55.86 21.05
CA ALA A 8 -58.43 -54.54 20.40
C ALA A 8 -57.50 -53.65 21.28
N ALA A 9 -56.48 -53.18 20.66
CA ALA A 9 -55.47 -52.44 21.32
C ALA A 9 -56.08 -51.31 22.17
N LYS A 10 -55.90 -51.39 23.49
CA LYS A 10 -56.20 -50.31 24.42
C LYS A 10 -55.62 -49.09 23.83
N SER A 11 -56.41 -48.03 23.59
CA SER A 11 -55.97 -46.74 23.07
C SER A 11 -54.67 -46.32 23.78
N PRO A 12 -53.63 -45.95 23.05
CA PRO A 12 -52.35 -45.62 23.68
C PRO A 12 -52.60 -44.50 24.70
N PRO A 13 -52.06 -44.62 25.91
CA PRO A 13 -52.34 -43.66 26.96
C PRO A 13 -51.92 -42.28 26.47
N ILE A 14 -52.79 -41.28 26.62
CA ILE A 14 -52.64 -39.89 26.11
C ILE A 14 -51.26 -39.33 26.37
N TRP A 15 -50.64 -39.67 27.49
CA TRP A 15 -49.29 -39.23 27.81
C TRP A 15 -48.22 -39.72 26.82
N LYS A 16 -48.34 -40.92 26.25
CA LYS A 16 -47.43 -41.46 25.22
C LYS A 16 -47.60 -40.69 23.91
N PHE A 17 -48.82 -40.31 23.54
CA PHE A 17 -49.08 -39.49 22.39
C PHE A 17 -48.49 -38.10 22.56
N CYS A 18 -48.67 -37.46 23.73
CA CYS A 18 -48.07 -36.17 24.03
C CYS A 18 -46.53 -36.22 23.99
N LEU A 19 -45.94 -37.30 24.51
CA LEU A 19 -44.46 -37.45 24.49
C LEU A 19 -43.94 -37.64 23.06
N LEU A 20 -44.66 -38.36 22.21
CA LEU A 20 -44.33 -38.52 20.80
C LEU A 20 -44.42 -37.22 20.05
N MET A 21 -45.44 -36.38 20.31
CA MET A 21 -45.58 -35.05 19.72
C MET A 21 -44.45 -34.10 20.15
N VAL A 22 -44.07 -34.10 21.42
CA VAL A 22 -42.93 -33.32 21.91
C VAL A 22 -41.62 -33.75 21.23
N ALA A 23 -41.39 -35.07 21.14
CA ALA A 23 -40.21 -35.59 20.45
C ALA A 23 -40.17 -35.18 18.98
N LEU A 24 -41.32 -35.22 18.29
CA LEU A 24 -41.43 -34.79 16.90
C LEU A 24 -41.12 -33.29 16.73
N VAL A 25 -41.65 -32.44 17.62
CA VAL A 25 -41.38 -31.00 17.61
C VAL A 25 -39.89 -30.73 17.84
N LEU A 26 -39.27 -31.38 18.81
CA LEU A 26 -37.83 -31.26 19.07
C LEU A 26 -36.99 -31.70 17.86
N LEU A 27 -37.43 -32.76 17.18
CA LEU A 27 -36.76 -33.27 15.98
C LEU A 27 -36.85 -32.25 14.82
N ILE A 28 -38.04 -31.63 14.64
CA ILE A 28 -38.25 -30.57 13.64
C ILE A 28 -37.34 -29.34 13.97
N VAL A 29 -37.29 -28.93 15.23
CA VAL A 29 -36.42 -27.82 15.67
C VAL A 29 -34.95 -28.16 15.46
N ALA A 30 -34.52 -29.36 15.76
CA ALA A 30 -33.16 -29.82 15.51
C ALA A 30 -32.83 -29.90 14.01
N ALA A 31 -33.77 -30.36 13.17
CA ALA A 31 -33.61 -30.38 11.72
C ALA A 31 -33.59 -28.99 11.10
N ALA A 32 -34.32 -28.04 11.67
CA ALA A 32 -34.34 -26.63 11.23
C ALA A 32 -32.98 -25.92 11.46
N ARG A 33 -32.03 -26.52 12.21
CA ARG A 33 -30.70 -25.96 12.51
C ARG A 33 -30.78 -24.45 12.78
N PRO A 34 -31.50 -23.97 13.81
CA PRO A 34 -31.59 -22.55 14.10
C PRO A 34 -30.17 -22.02 14.30
N GLN A 35 -29.69 -21.24 13.32
CA GLN A 35 -28.37 -20.62 13.41
C GLN A 35 -28.48 -19.38 14.30
N PHE A 36 -28.25 -19.57 15.58
CA PHE A 36 -27.97 -18.46 16.48
C PHE A 36 -26.50 -18.06 16.30
N GLY A 37 -26.17 -17.54 15.12
CA GLY A 37 -24.85 -17.01 14.84
C GLY A 37 -24.84 -15.52 15.18
N GLN A 38 -23.80 -15.07 15.86
CA GLN A 38 -23.41 -13.67 15.77
C GLN A 38 -23.24 -13.41 14.27
N LYS A 39 -23.99 -12.43 13.73
CA LYS A 39 -23.63 -11.85 12.44
C LYS A 39 -22.20 -11.38 12.60
N GLU A 40 -21.22 -12.11 12.03
CA GLU A 40 -19.94 -11.53 11.77
C GLU A 40 -20.25 -10.23 11.01
N LYS A 41 -20.08 -9.10 11.69
CA LYS A 41 -19.95 -7.83 11.01
C LYS A 41 -18.70 -8.04 10.17
N THR A 42 -18.88 -8.45 8.93
CA THR A 42 -17.86 -8.28 7.91
C THR A 42 -17.67 -6.78 7.85
N ILE A 43 -16.75 -6.26 8.64
CA ILE A 43 -16.19 -4.93 8.44
C ILE A 43 -15.57 -5.10 7.06
N LYS A 44 -16.28 -4.66 6.02
CA LYS A 44 -15.67 -4.47 4.72
C LYS A 44 -14.58 -3.43 4.97
N ARG A 45 -13.36 -3.88 5.22
CA ARG A 45 -12.19 -3.03 5.17
C ARG A 45 -12.17 -2.55 3.72
N GLN A 46 -12.54 -1.31 3.50
CA GLN A 46 -12.28 -0.65 2.25
C GLN A 46 -10.77 -0.37 2.30
N GLY A 47 -10.01 -1.14 1.53
CA GLY A 47 -8.58 -0.89 1.37
C GLY A 47 -8.36 0.53 0.84
N ILE A 48 -7.17 1.06 1.00
CA ILE A 48 -6.78 2.36 0.47
C ILE A 48 -6.02 2.21 -0.85
N GLU A 49 -5.99 3.26 -1.65
CA GLU A 49 -5.15 3.36 -2.84
C GLU A 49 -3.89 4.14 -2.46
N VAL A 50 -2.73 3.50 -2.57
CA VAL A 50 -1.43 4.08 -2.24
C VAL A 50 -0.59 4.21 -3.51
N MET A 51 -0.18 5.43 -3.83
CA MET A 51 0.80 5.69 -4.88
C MET A 51 2.14 5.98 -4.23
N VAL A 52 3.15 5.18 -4.51
CA VAL A 52 4.51 5.42 -4.06
C VAL A 52 5.24 6.23 -5.12
N ALA A 53 5.79 7.38 -4.74
CA ALA A 53 6.69 8.17 -5.57
C ALA A 53 8.12 7.98 -5.05
N LEU A 54 8.93 7.24 -5.80
CA LEU A 54 10.30 6.87 -5.43
C LEU A 54 11.31 7.68 -6.22
N ASP A 55 12.13 8.41 -5.51
CA ASP A 55 13.28 9.12 -6.06
C ASP A 55 14.35 8.11 -6.51
N ILE A 56 14.79 8.24 -7.75
CA ILE A 56 15.85 7.41 -8.35
C ILE A 56 17.00 8.27 -8.90
N SER A 57 17.08 9.54 -8.49
CA SER A 57 18.18 10.45 -8.84
C SER A 57 19.53 9.88 -8.37
N ASN A 58 20.61 10.43 -8.93
CA ASN A 58 21.96 9.97 -8.58
C ASN A 58 22.30 10.18 -7.10
N SER A 59 21.71 11.16 -6.42
CA SER A 59 21.89 11.38 -4.98
C SER A 59 21.45 10.20 -4.13
N MET A 60 20.46 9.43 -4.61
CA MET A 60 19.98 8.21 -3.96
C MET A 60 20.99 7.04 -4.00
N LEU A 61 22.11 7.18 -4.71
CA LEU A 61 23.25 6.26 -4.65
C LEU A 61 24.16 6.51 -3.45
N ALA A 62 24.00 7.60 -2.73
CA ALA A 62 24.79 7.89 -1.54
C ALA A 62 24.71 6.77 -0.50
N GLU A 63 25.85 6.46 0.16
CA GLU A 63 26.03 5.31 1.04
C GLU A 63 26.00 5.68 2.54
N ASP A 64 25.48 6.84 2.87
CA ASP A 64 25.27 7.26 4.27
C ASP A 64 24.22 6.41 5.01
N VAL A 65 23.38 5.73 4.25
CA VAL A 65 22.41 4.72 4.72
C VAL A 65 22.70 3.41 4.00
N ALA A 66 23.09 2.37 4.73
CA ALA A 66 23.51 1.09 4.13
C ALA A 66 22.33 0.31 3.51
N PRO A 67 22.49 -0.33 2.33
CA PRO A 67 23.70 -0.34 1.48
C PRO A 67 23.89 0.97 0.69
N ASN A 68 22.83 1.63 0.25
CA ASN A 68 22.69 2.99 -0.23
C ASN A 68 21.24 3.43 -0.03
N ARG A 69 20.94 4.73 -0.24
CA ARG A 69 19.60 5.28 -0.01
C ARG A 69 18.53 4.57 -0.86
N LEU A 70 18.78 4.35 -2.15
CA LEU A 70 17.83 3.70 -3.06
C LEU A 70 17.54 2.26 -2.65
N GLU A 71 18.55 1.45 -2.39
CA GLU A 71 18.37 0.06 -1.98
C GLU A 71 17.67 -0.03 -0.60
N ARG A 72 17.95 0.91 0.29
CA ARG A 72 17.22 1.01 1.56
C ARG A 72 15.75 1.35 1.35
N ALA A 73 15.44 2.30 0.46
CA ALA A 73 14.07 2.63 0.09
C ALA A 73 13.33 1.40 -0.47
N LYS A 74 13.94 0.67 -1.39
CA LYS A 74 13.38 -0.55 -1.97
C LYS A 74 13.10 -1.62 -0.91
N GLN A 75 14.02 -1.82 0.05
CA GLN A 75 13.80 -2.76 1.16
C GLN A 75 12.63 -2.34 2.06
N MET A 76 12.51 -1.05 2.38
CA MET A 76 11.40 -0.52 3.17
C MET A 76 10.07 -0.70 2.45
N LEU A 77 10.00 -0.37 1.16
CA LEU A 77 8.82 -0.54 0.31
C LEU A 77 8.43 -2.01 0.18
N SER A 78 9.39 -2.91 -0.03
CA SER A 78 9.11 -4.34 -0.09
C SER A 78 8.45 -4.85 1.19
N LYS A 79 8.95 -4.44 2.37
CA LYS A 79 8.34 -4.77 3.66
C LYS A 79 6.96 -4.13 3.85
N MET A 80 6.77 -2.91 3.36
CA MET A 80 5.46 -2.25 3.40
C MET A 80 4.44 -3.05 2.59
N ILE A 81 4.80 -3.43 1.36
CA ILE A 81 3.94 -4.24 0.47
C ILE A 81 3.61 -5.60 1.11
N ASP A 82 4.54 -6.24 1.84
CA ASP A 82 4.29 -7.50 2.56
C ASP A 82 3.22 -7.40 3.65
N ASN A 83 3.02 -6.21 4.19
CA ASN A 83 2.04 -5.97 5.25
C ASN A 83 0.70 -5.40 4.72
N MET A 84 0.58 -5.16 3.42
CA MET A 84 -0.65 -4.70 2.81
C MET A 84 -1.69 -5.83 2.75
N ILE A 85 -2.94 -5.50 3.11
CA ILE A 85 -4.07 -6.42 3.05
C ILE A 85 -5.24 -5.62 2.48
N ASP A 86 -5.78 -6.04 1.34
CA ASP A 86 -6.88 -5.40 0.62
C ASP A 86 -6.58 -3.98 0.08
N ASP A 87 -5.37 -3.47 0.26
CA ASP A 87 -4.93 -2.18 -0.28
C ASP A 87 -4.46 -2.32 -1.73
N LYS A 88 -4.47 -1.20 -2.46
CA LYS A 88 -3.89 -1.15 -3.80
C LYS A 88 -2.62 -0.32 -3.77
N VAL A 89 -1.63 -0.74 -4.53
CA VAL A 89 -0.35 -0.04 -4.65
C VAL A 89 -0.03 0.28 -6.10
N GLY A 90 0.47 1.48 -6.34
CA GLY A 90 1.07 1.89 -7.59
C GLY A 90 2.44 2.48 -7.35
N LEU A 91 3.24 2.63 -8.40
CA LEU A 91 4.62 3.08 -8.31
C LEU A 91 4.91 4.12 -9.38
N VAL A 92 5.31 5.29 -8.96
CA VAL A 92 5.90 6.35 -9.76
C VAL A 92 7.39 6.41 -9.43
N ILE A 93 8.23 6.47 -10.42
CA ILE A 93 9.67 6.74 -10.28
C ILE A 93 9.96 8.12 -10.82
N PHE A 94 10.89 8.83 -10.19
CA PHE A 94 11.25 10.16 -10.64
C PHE A 94 12.73 10.50 -10.39
N ALA A 95 13.23 11.41 -11.21
CA ALA A 95 14.50 12.13 -11.11
C ALA A 95 14.27 13.53 -11.70
N GLY A 96 14.92 13.95 -12.77
CA GLY A 96 14.57 15.17 -13.50
C GLY A 96 13.22 15.13 -14.22
N ASP A 97 12.68 13.93 -14.45
CA ASP A 97 11.32 13.65 -14.97
C ASP A 97 10.63 12.62 -14.08
N ALA A 98 9.29 12.46 -14.23
CA ALA A 98 8.50 11.51 -13.46
C ALA A 98 7.65 10.59 -14.36
N PHE A 99 7.65 9.29 -14.06
CA PHE A 99 6.93 8.26 -14.84
C PHE A 99 6.21 7.27 -13.95
N THR A 100 5.02 6.85 -14.36
CA THR A 100 4.30 5.75 -13.71
C THR A 100 4.91 4.42 -14.14
N GLN A 101 5.66 3.79 -13.26
CA GLN A 101 6.28 2.48 -13.48
C GLN A 101 5.29 1.35 -13.29
N LEU A 102 4.36 1.49 -12.35
CA LEU A 102 3.30 0.53 -12.08
C LEU A 102 2.00 1.28 -11.81
N PRO A 103 0.95 1.09 -12.61
CA PRO A 103 -0.39 1.56 -12.28
C PRO A 103 -0.92 0.92 -11.00
N ILE A 104 -1.94 1.55 -10.38
CA ILE A 104 -2.56 1.04 -9.15
C ILE A 104 -3.10 -0.38 -9.35
N THR A 105 -2.62 -1.32 -8.55
CA THR A 105 -2.96 -2.74 -8.62
C THR A 105 -3.01 -3.38 -7.23
N CYS A 106 -3.72 -4.52 -7.14
CA CYS A 106 -3.67 -5.43 -5.98
C CYS A 106 -2.61 -6.53 -6.14
N ASP A 107 -1.89 -6.57 -7.27
CA ASP A 107 -0.86 -7.57 -7.53
C ASP A 107 0.46 -7.19 -6.87
N TYR A 108 0.62 -7.60 -5.62
CA TYR A 108 1.82 -7.33 -4.81
C TYR A 108 3.06 -8.06 -5.34
N VAL A 109 2.88 -9.19 -6.04
CA VAL A 109 4.01 -9.93 -6.63
C VAL A 109 4.62 -9.11 -7.77
N SER A 110 3.78 -8.62 -8.68
CA SER A 110 4.22 -7.71 -9.74
C SER A 110 4.82 -6.42 -9.17
N ALA A 111 4.20 -5.83 -8.13
CA ALA A 111 4.72 -4.62 -7.49
C ALA A 111 6.15 -4.80 -6.99
N LYS A 112 6.44 -5.90 -6.31
CA LYS A 112 7.80 -6.23 -5.84
C LYS A 112 8.77 -6.52 -6.99
N MET A 113 8.29 -7.21 -8.04
CA MET A 113 9.10 -7.48 -9.21
C MET A 113 9.54 -6.16 -9.87
N PHE A 114 8.62 -5.24 -10.12
CA PHE A 114 8.95 -3.92 -10.65
C PHE A 114 9.89 -3.13 -9.73
N LEU A 115 9.62 -3.14 -8.42
CA LEU A 115 10.48 -2.47 -7.44
C LEU A 115 11.94 -2.96 -7.50
N ASN A 116 12.16 -4.26 -7.70
CA ASN A 116 13.49 -4.84 -7.78
C ASN A 116 14.23 -4.45 -9.07
N THR A 117 13.52 -4.13 -10.16
CA THR A 117 14.14 -3.72 -11.44
C THR A 117 14.54 -2.25 -11.47
N ILE A 118 14.15 -1.47 -10.45
CA ILE A 118 14.44 -0.04 -10.41
C ILE A 118 15.93 0.21 -10.25
N THR A 119 16.45 1.05 -11.14
CA THR A 119 17.82 1.57 -11.13
C THR A 119 17.82 3.04 -11.54
N PRO A 120 18.82 3.83 -11.14
CA PRO A 120 18.90 5.26 -11.53
C PRO A 120 18.92 5.50 -13.05
N ASN A 121 19.37 4.50 -13.80
CA ASN A 121 19.47 4.60 -15.27
C ASN A 121 18.13 4.51 -16.01
N LEU A 122 17.02 4.24 -15.31
CA LEU A 122 15.69 4.18 -15.94
C LEU A 122 15.21 5.56 -16.41
N ILE A 123 15.71 6.64 -15.80
CA ILE A 123 15.42 8.00 -16.21
C ILE A 123 16.72 8.63 -16.69
N SER A 124 16.74 9.09 -17.93
CA SER A 124 17.93 9.70 -18.56
C SER A 124 18.17 11.13 -18.06
N THR A 125 17.09 11.86 -17.78
CA THR A 125 17.15 13.21 -17.24
C THR A 125 17.47 13.16 -15.76
N GLN A 126 18.67 13.58 -15.39
CA GLN A 126 19.05 13.65 -13.98
C GLN A 126 18.59 15.00 -13.39
N GLY A 127 18.35 15.04 -12.10
CA GLY A 127 17.74 16.13 -11.36
C GLY A 127 16.76 15.57 -10.35
N THR A 128 15.96 16.41 -9.72
CA THR A 128 14.92 15.98 -8.77
C THR A 128 13.71 16.88 -8.92
N ALA A 129 12.70 16.38 -9.63
CA ALA A 129 11.44 17.07 -9.92
C ALA A 129 10.31 16.50 -9.05
N ILE A 130 10.27 16.90 -7.78
CA ILE A 130 9.31 16.38 -6.80
C ILE A 130 7.87 16.76 -7.17
N GLY A 131 7.66 18.00 -7.66
CA GLY A 131 6.33 18.46 -8.08
C GLY A 131 5.80 17.67 -9.27
N ALA A 132 6.64 17.33 -10.26
CA ALA A 132 6.27 16.45 -11.37
C ALA A 132 5.92 15.04 -10.88
N ALA A 133 6.64 14.51 -9.89
CA ALA A 133 6.36 13.22 -9.27
C ALA A 133 4.99 13.21 -8.58
N LEU A 134 4.69 14.22 -7.77
CA LEU A 134 3.39 14.36 -7.11
C LEU A 134 2.26 14.54 -8.14
N GLN A 135 2.45 15.35 -9.18
CA GLN A 135 1.45 15.55 -10.23
C GLN A 135 1.20 14.25 -11.02
N THR A 136 2.25 13.49 -11.32
CA THR A 136 2.15 12.17 -11.98
C THR A 136 1.41 11.18 -11.08
N ALA A 137 1.71 11.17 -9.77
CA ALA A 137 1.02 10.34 -8.79
C ALA A 137 -0.48 10.68 -8.70
N ILE A 138 -0.83 11.98 -8.62
CA ILE A 138 -2.22 12.46 -8.62
C ILE A 138 -2.95 11.97 -9.88
N THR A 139 -2.35 12.14 -11.05
CA THR A 139 -2.94 11.75 -12.33
C THR A 139 -3.15 10.23 -12.42
N SER A 140 -2.24 9.45 -11.83
CA SER A 140 -2.29 7.99 -11.82
C SER A 140 -3.44 7.40 -11.00
N PHE A 141 -4.07 8.15 -10.09
CA PHE A 141 -5.30 7.75 -9.42
C PHE A 141 -6.53 7.78 -10.34
N GLY A 142 -6.44 8.47 -11.49
CA GLY A 142 -7.55 8.66 -12.40
C GLY A 142 -8.60 9.67 -11.88
N THR A 143 -9.57 9.98 -12.74
CA THR A 143 -10.61 10.99 -12.47
C THR A 143 -11.85 10.44 -11.77
N GLN A 144 -11.91 9.13 -11.48
CA GLN A 144 -13.09 8.54 -10.85
C GLN A 144 -13.21 8.99 -9.39
N GLU A 145 -14.35 9.53 -9.03
CA GLU A 145 -14.71 9.77 -7.63
C GLU A 145 -14.85 8.42 -6.93
N THR A 146 -14.03 8.19 -5.93
CA THR A 146 -14.08 6.98 -5.10
C THR A 146 -14.25 7.37 -3.64
N THR A 147 -14.98 6.55 -2.90
CA THR A 147 -15.08 6.65 -1.44
C THR A 147 -13.85 6.03 -0.74
N ILE A 148 -12.92 5.49 -1.52
CA ILE A 148 -11.70 4.85 -1.06
C ILE A 148 -10.67 5.93 -0.73
N GLY A 149 -10.04 5.84 0.43
CA GLY A 149 -8.96 6.75 0.82
C GLY A 149 -7.76 6.65 -0.13
N ARG A 150 -7.17 7.78 -0.49
CA ARG A 150 -5.99 7.88 -1.36
C ARG A 150 -4.83 8.47 -0.60
N ALA A 151 -3.64 7.92 -0.82
CA ALA A 151 -2.41 8.41 -0.23
C ALA A 151 -1.24 8.36 -1.23
N ILE A 152 -0.37 9.35 -1.15
CA ILE A 152 0.91 9.35 -1.84
C ILE A 152 2.00 9.18 -0.79
N ILE A 153 2.94 8.28 -1.01
CA ILE A 153 4.14 8.12 -0.21
C ILE A 153 5.32 8.58 -1.05
N LEU A 154 5.83 9.75 -0.76
CA LEU A 154 7.01 10.32 -1.41
C LEU A 154 8.26 9.86 -0.65
N ILE A 155 9.22 9.27 -1.36
CA ILE A 155 10.51 8.83 -0.81
C ILE A 155 11.62 9.55 -1.57
N THR A 156 12.35 10.41 -0.89
CA THR A 156 13.37 11.29 -1.48
C THR A 156 14.40 11.68 -0.43
N ASP A 157 15.52 12.26 -0.84
CA ASP A 157 16.43 12.97 0.07
C ASP A 157 16.07 14.47 0.24
N GLY A 158 14.99 14.91 -0.43
CA GLY A 158 14.47 16.27 -0.31
C GLY A 158 15.25 17.33 -1.10
N GLU A 159 16.26 16.96 -1.88
CA GLU A 159 16.90 17.87 -2.83
C GLU A 159 15.92 18.11 -3.97
N ASN A 160 15.34 19.32 -4.06
CA ASN A 160 14.44 19.72 -5.15
C ASN A 160 15.05 20.88 -5.91
N HIS A 161 15.24 20.72 -7.21
CA HIS A 161 15.96 21.70 -8.03
C HIS A 161 15.15 22.20 -9.23
N GLU A 162 13.98 21.60 -9.52
CA GLU A 162 13.37 21.74 -10.84
C GLU A 162 11.95 22.32 -10.83
N ASP A 163 11.20 22.23 -9.71
CA ASP A 163 9.78 22.57 -9.70
C ASP A 163 9.20 22.98 -8.34
N ASP A 164 7.92 23.37 -8.32
CA ASP A 164 7.19 23.72 -7.10
C ASP A 164 6.51 22.51 -6.46
N ALA A 165 7.27 21.79 -5.65
CA ALA A 165 6.80 20.63 -4.91
C ALA A 165 5.66 20.96 -3.92
N ILE A 166 5.70 22.14 -3.30
CA ILE A 166 4.71 22.58 -2.30
C ILE A 166 3.36 22.84 -2.96
N ALA A 167 3.34 23.50 -4.13
CA ALA A 167 2.11 23.70 -4.88
C ALA A 167 1.47 22.36 -5.31
N ALA A 168 2.29 21.38 -5.71
CA ALA A 168 1.80 20.06 -6.07
C ALA A 168 1.22 19.31 -4.85
N ALA A 169 1.85 19.43 -3.67
CA ALA A 169 1.35 18.85 -2.42
C ALA A 169 0.01 19.46 -2.00
N LYS A 170 -0.13 20.80 -2.07
CA LYS A 170 -1.41 21.50 -1.82
C LYS A 170 -2.51 21.02 -2.75
N LYS A 171 -2.20 20.84 -4.03
CA LYS A 171 -3.16 20.31 -5.01
C LYS A 171 -3.60 18.88 -4.66
N ALA A 172 -2.70 18.04 -4.15
CA ALA A 172 -3.07 16.72 -3.67
C ALA A 172 -4.04 16.82 -2.49
N GLN A 173 -3.75 17.70 -1.51
CA GLN A 173 -4.61 17.95 -0.36
C GLN A 173 -6.01 18.44 -0.77
N GLU A 174 -6.13 19.36 -1.71
CA GLU A 174 -7.41 19.84 -2.26
C GLU A 174 -8.25 18.72 -2.89
N LEU A 175 -7.59 17.69 -3.44
CA LEU A 175 -8.22 16.50 -3.99
C LEU A 175 -8.50 15.42 -2.94
N GLY A 176 -8.25 15.69 -1.66
CA GLY A 176 -8.44 14.73 -0.56
C GLY A 176 -7.40 13.61 -0.53
N ILE A 177 -6.26 13.77 -1.21
CA ILE A 177 -5.15 12.82 -1.23
C ILE A 177 -4.15 13.21 -0.14
N ARG A 178 -3.82 12.29 0.75
CA ARG A 178 -2.82 12.54 1.79
C ARG A 178 -1.41 12.30 1.25
N VAL A 179 -0.50 13.23 1.51
CA VAL A 179 0.91 13.09 1.14
C VAL A 179 1.73 12.78 2.39
N PHE A 180 2.45 11.66 2.35
CA PHE A 180 3.41 11.26 3.37
C PHE A 180 4.80 11.34 2.78
N VAL A 181 5.74 11.95 3.49
CA VAL A 181 7.12 12.10 3.03
C VAL A 181 8.05 11.28 3.90
N ILE A 182 8.89 10.48 3.26
CA ILE A 182 9.95 9.71 3.90
C ILE A 182 11.28 10.25 3.37
N GLY A 183 11.95 11.06 4.18
CA GLY A 183 13.31 11.53 3.90
C GLY A 183 14.33 10.42 4.13
N ILE A 184 15.22 10.18 3.17
CA ILE A 184 16.29 9.20 3.28
C ILE A 184 17.63 9.86 3.08
N GLY A 185 18.50 9.75 4.08
CA GLY A 185 19.85 10.33 4.07
C GLY A 185 20.23 10.86 5.45
N LYS A 186 21.45 11.40 5.53
CA LYS A 186 21.94 12.10 6.70
C LYS A 186 22.12 13.60 6.42
N PRO A 187 21.86 14.47 7.41
CA PRO A 187 22.07 15.92 7.25
C PRO A 187 23.55 16.30 7.01
N GLU A 188 24.50 15.48 7.53
CA GLU A 188 25.94 15.70 7.32
C GLU A 188 26.33 15.56 5.85
N GLY A 189 25.56 14.76 5.12
CA GLY A 189 25.78 14.46 3.72
C GLY A 189 26.78 13.33 3.47
N SER A 190 26.77 12.84 2.23
CA SER A 190 27.68 11.80 1.75
C SER A 190 28.04 12.04 0.28
N PRO A 191 29.26 11.71 -0.13
CA PRO A 191 29.62 11.75 -1.54
C PRO A 191 28.82 10.70 -2.32
N ILE A 192 28.50 11.03 -3.56
CA ILE A 192 27.72 10.15 -4.44
C ILE A 192 28.71 9.26 -5.22
N PRO A 193 28.70 7.92 -5.02
CA PRO A 193 29.61 7.03 -5.74
C PRO A 193 29.19 6.92 -7.20
N LYS A 194 30.18 6.84 -8.10
CA LYS A 194 29.94 6.61 -9.52
C LYS A 194 29.86 5.11 -9.81
N PRO A 195 28.74 4.60 -10.31
CA PRO A 195 28.57 3.15 -10.54
C PRO A 195 29.68 2.53 -11.37
N GLY A 196 30.19 1.37 -10.94
CA GLY A 196 31.23 0.62 -11.65
C GLY A 196 32.64 1.19 -11.58
N THR A 197 32.87 2.22 -10.74
CA THR A 197 34.20 2.80 -10.52
C THR A 197 34.45 3.04 -9.04
N ASN A 198 35.71 3.24 -8.65
CA ASN A 198 36.07 3.67 -7.29
C ASN A 198 36.14 5.21 -7.17
N ASP A 199 35.39 5.94 -8.00
CA ASP A 199 35.36 7.41 -8.04
C ASP A 199 33.99 7.92 -7.63
N TYR A 200 33.87 9.23 -7.37
CA TYR A 200 32.66 9.93 -7.00
C TYR A 200 32.21 10.88 -8.11
N PHE A 201 30.93 11.22 -8.12
CA PHE A 201 30.45 12.29 -8.99
C PHE A 201 31.14 13.61 -8.63
N LYS A 202 31.54 14.36 -9.67
CA LYS A 202 32.21 15.66 -9.55
C LYS A 202 31.38 16.72 -10.23
N ASP A 203 31.38 17.90 -9.66
CA ASP A 203 30.76 19.07 -10.26
C ASP A 203 31.59 19.61 -11.44
N ARG A 204 31.13 20.72 -12.05
CA ARG A 204 31.85 21.39 -13.17
C ARG A 204 33.22 21.93 -12.76
N SER A 205 33.47 22.14 -11.49
CA SER A 205 34.75 22.61 -10.93
C SER A 205 35.71 21.48 -10.57
N GLY A 206 35.27 20.21 -10.71
CA GLY A 206 36.03 19.02 -10.37
C GLY A 206 35.94 18.63 -8.89
N GLN A 207 35.11 19.33 -8.09
CA GLN A 207 34.89 18.98 -6.69
C GLN A 207 33.92 17.85 -6.55
N VAL A 208 34.12 16.98 -5.54
CA VAL A 208 33.21 15.85 -5.25
C VAL A 208 31.84 16.38 -4.81
N VAL A 209 30.78 15.90 -5.47
CA VAL A 209 29.40 16.26 -5.12
C VAL A 209 29.01 15.52 -3.85
N VAL A 210 28.56 16.26 -2.85
CA VAL A 210 28.05 15.75 -1.57
C VAL A 210 26.56 16.02 -1.52
N SER A 211 25.76 14.96 -1.45
CA SER A 211 24.31 15.06 -1.27
C SER A 211 23.95 15.00 0.21
N ARG A 212 22.96 15.79 0.62
CA ARG A 212 22.47 15.89 2.00
C ARG A 212 20.97 15.71 2.05
N LEU A 213 20.49 15.14 3.15
CA LEU A 213 19.06 15.16 3.41
C LEU A 213 18.58 16.58 3.68
N ASN A 214 17.61 17.05 2.89
CA ASN A 214 16.93 18.33 3.11
C ASN A 214 15.63 18.08 3.92
N GLU A 215 15.78 18.05 5.25
CA GLU A 215 14.66 17.80 6.16
C GLU A 215 13.61 18.92 6.10
N GLU A 216 14.03 20.17 5.90
CA GLU A 216 13.15 21.33 5.83
C GLU A 216 12.16 21.19 4.66
N MET A 217 12.67 20.92 3.47
CA MET A 217 11.83 20.68 2.28
C MET A 217 10.87 19.48 2.49
N CYS A 218 11.35 18.40 3.08
CA CYS A 218 10.50 17.24 3.38
C CYS A 218 9.36 17.61 4.34
N GLN A 219 9.62 18.42 5.37
CA GLN A 219 8.63 18.89 6.32
C GLN A 219 7.63 19.87 5.68
N GLU A 220 8.09 20.77 4.84
CA GLU A 220 7.22 21.71 4.11
C GLU A 220 6.24 20.98 3.18
N ILE A 221 6.72 19.97 2.43
CA ILE A 221 5.87 19.16 1.56
C ILE A 221 4.85 18.34 2.39
N ALA A 222 5.28 17.79 3.53
CA ALA A 222 4.39 17.00 4.40
C ALA A 222 3.35 17.86 5.13
N GLY A 223 3.65 19.15 5.34
CA GLY A 223 2.76 20.12 6.00
C GLY A 223 1.80 20.86 5.06
N ALA A 224 2.01 20.74 3.76
CA ALA A 224 1.22 21.40 2.73
C ALA A 224 -0.07 20.64 2.42
#